data_d5dc7673d1772a113b4e26d8cf224e67
#
_entry.id   d5dc7673d1772a113b4e26d8cf224e67
#
_cell.length_a   1.000
_cell.length_b   1.000
_cell.length_c   1.000
_cell.angle_alpha   90.00
_cell.angle_beta   90.00
_cell.angle_gamma   90.00
#
_symmetry.space_group_name_H-M   'P 1'
#
loop_
_entity.id
_entity.type
_entity.pdbx_description
1 polymer ?
#
loop_
_entity_poly.entity_id
_entity_poly.type
_entity_poly.pdbx_seq_one_letter_code
_entity_poly.pdbx_strand_id
1 'polypeptide(L)'
;MNTRLLSIAGCSWAVAGLMAALLTPSVTAADPPPLERVQTIALKGPVGGLDHLAVDARRGRLFVANTVNNTLDIVDLKAGKLLKQVPGQGGIRGIDYSAEVDRVFVGNGTGGVCNTFDGDTYELIKSVPLGDDADNVRYNPGARRIYVVHADTELSVIDARDYTLRSPIALPKGLGAFKLEAGRPRMYANAKEGHVMVIDTDKDEVIGRFPVAPAGVNAAVAVDEPNHRLFIGCRKNPALVVMDSDTGKIVASVPIPGDVDDLSFDARRGRIYASCGEGAIAVIRQIDPDRYESLATIPTTGRARTSIFNAEAGQLYLAVPRSADRPDQVNPEVWVYQARP
;
A
#
# COMPACT_ATOMS: atom_id res chain seq x y z
N MET A 1 -101.15 -20.35 47.31
CA MET A 1 -100.50 -19.07 46.99
C MET A 1 -99.08 -19.38 46.71
N ASN A 2 -98.68 -19.34 45.45
CA ASN A 2 -97.45 -19.84 44.91
C ASN A 2 -96.42 -18.73 44.77
N THR A 3 -95.29 -18.90 45.37
CA THR A 3 -94.11 -18.06 45.15
C THR A 3 -93.08 -18.81 44.42
N ARG A 4 -92.73 -18.41 43.15
CA ARG A 4 -91.75 -19.01 42.27
C ARG A 4 -90.39 -18.35 42.63
N LEU A 5 -89.33 -19.13 42.88
CA LEU A 5 -87.96 -18.74 42.97
C LEU A 5 -87.36 -18.68 41.52
N LEU A 6 -86.79 -17.57 41.18
CA LEU A 6 -85.94 -17.43 39.99
C LEU A 6 -84.46 -17.71 40.32
N SER A 7 -83.85 -18.65 39.65
CA SER A 7 -82.43 -18.92 39.72
C SER A 7 -81.66 -18.06 38.68
N ILE A 8 -80.66 -17.32 39.15
CA ILE A 8 -79.76 -16.53 38.29
C ILE A 8 -78.53 -17.38 38.01
N ALA A 9 -78.34 -17.72 36.72
CA ALA A 9 -77.13 -18.37 36.25
C ALA A 9 -75.98 -17.36 36.08
N GLY A 10 -74.90 -17.57 36.79
CA GLY A 10 -73.68 -16.75 36.64
C GLY A 10 -72.85 -17.18 35.43
N CYS A 11 -72.63 -16.30 34.52
CA CYS A 11 -71.70 -16.46 33.40
C CYS A 11 -70.28 -16.08 33.83
N SER A 12 -69.39 -17.06 33.94
CA SER A 12 -67.93 -16.81 34.12
C SER A 12 -67.25 -16.58 32.79
N TRP A 13 -66.77 -15.37 32.62
CA TRP A 13 -65.87 -15.04 31.45
C TRP A 13 -64.45 -15.38 31.79
N ALA A 14 -63.85 -16.37 31.12
CA ALA A 14 -62.42 -16.66 31.16
C ALA A 14 -61.69 -15.69 30.21
N VAL A 15 -60.90 -14.79 30.78
CA VAL A 15 -60.01 -13.92 30.00
C VAL A 15 -58.75 -14.69 29.70
N ALA A 16 -58.63 -15.14 28.43
CA ALA A 16 -57.38 -15.72 27.90
C ALA A 16 -56.40 -14.59 27.61
N GLY A 17 -55.38 -14.40 28.45
CA GLY A 17 -54.31 -13.45 28.21
C GLY A 17 -53.38 -13.98 27.12
N LEU A 18 -53.38 -13.34 25.95
CA LEU A 18 -52.41 -13.59 24.88
C LEU A 18 -51.08 -12.91 25.21
N MET A 19 -50.09 -13.67 25.71
CA MET A 19 -48.71 -13.18 25.87
C MET A 19 -48.09 -13.11 24.46
N ALA A 20 -48.03 -11.94 23.86
CA ALA A 20 -47.21 -11.66 22.67
C ALA A 20 -45.75 -11.63 23.09
N ALA A 21 -44.99 -12.69 22.76
CA ALA A 21 -43.55 -12.70 22.88
C ALA A 21 -42.96 -11.70 21.85
N LEU A 22 -42.46 -10.57 22.32
CA LEU A 22 -41.68 -9.65 21.55
C LEU A 22 -40.34 -10.31 21.21
N LEU A 23 -40.24 -10.87 19.98
CA LEU A 23 -39.00 -11.29 19.38
C LEU A 23 -38.18 -10.02 19.10
N THR A 24 -37.26 -9.67 19.99
CA THR A 24 -36.23 -8.67 19.70
C THR A 24 -35.33 -9.24 18.60
N PRO A 25 -35.14 -8.55 17.45
CA PRO A 25 -34.19 -9.00 16.47
C PRO A 25 -32.80 -8.99 17.12
N SER A 26 -32.15 -10.16 17.14
CA SER A 26 -30.73 -10.25 17.51
C SER A 26 -29.95 -9.44 16.49
N VAL A 27 -29.42 -8.29 16.89
CA VAL A 27 -28.42 -7.56 16.07
C VAL A 27 -27.19 -8.45 16.07
N THR A 28 -26.99 -9.18 14.99
CA THR A 28 -25.70 -9.83 14.74
C THR A 28 -24.67 -8.71 14.65
N ALA A 29 -23.69 -8.72 15.57
CA ALA A 29 -22.55 -7.82 15.50
C ALA A 29 -21.93 -8.01 14.10
N ALA A 30 -21.80 -6.91 13.35
CA ALA A 30 -21.11 -6.95 12.06
C ALA A 30 -19.70 -7.48 12.28
N ASP A 31 -19.23 -8.34 11.38
CA ASP A 31 -17.86 -8.83 11.44
C ASP A 31 -16.88 -7.63 11.52
N PRO A 32 -15.83 -7.73 12.36
CA PRO A 32 -14.87 -6.65 12.50
C PRO A 32 -14.21 -6.37 11.14
N PRO A 33 -13.92 -5.09 10.83
CA PRO A 33 -13.33 -4.75 9.55
C PRO A 33 -11.98 -5.46 9.36
N PRO A 34 -11.63 -5.86 8.13
CA PRO A 34 -10.39 -6.59 7.85
C PRO A 34 -9.12 -5.79 8.14
N LEU A 35 -9.23 -4.46 8.16
CA LEU A 35 -8.21 -3.52 8.63
C LEU A 35 -8.84 -2.58 9.65
N GLU A 36 -8.21 -2.43 10.81
CA GLU A 36 -8.63 -1.50 11.85
C GLU A 36 -7.51 -0.51 12.15
N ARG A 37 -7.82 0.80 12.13
CA ARG A 37 -6.85 1.82 12.53
C ARG A 37 -6.64 1.77 14.04
N VAL A 38 -5.42 1.42 14.44
CA VAL A 38 -5.05 1.23 15.86
C VAL A 38 -4.20 2.38 16.39
N GLN A 39 -3.56 3.18 15.53
CA GLN A 39 -2.71 4.28 15.95
C GLN A 39 -2.62 5.37 14.88
N THR A 40 -2.39 6.60 15.32
CA THR A 40 -2.01 7.74 14.50
C THR A 40 -0.69 8.29 15.04
N ILE A 41 0.31 8.43 14.17
CA ILE A 41 1.64 8.94 14.52
C ILE A 41 1.83 10.28 13.82
N ALA A 42 1.98 11.34 14.58
CA ALA A 42 2.24 12.67 14.03
C ALA A 42 3.68 12.79 13.53
N LEU A 43 3.83 13.31 12.32
CA LEU A 43 5.10 13.77 11.77
C LEU A 43 5.26 15.28 12.00
N LYS A 44 6.19 15.93 11.26
CA LYS A 44 6.31 17.39 11.25
C LYS A 44 6.47 17.86 9.81
N GLY A 45 5.74 18.91 9.43
CA GLY A 45 5.83 19.48 8.10
C GLY A 45 4.67 20.41 7.75
N PRO A 46 4.82 21.20 6.69
CA PRO A 46 3.77 22.08 6.19
C PRO A 46 2.63 21.28 5.52
N VAL A 47 1.64 21.98 5.00
CA VAL A 47 0.63 21.41 4.10
C VAL A 47 1.30 20.91 2.83
N GLY A 48 1.02 19.64 2.43
CA GLY A 48 1.56 19.08 1.21
C GLY A 48 1.76 17.58 1.29
N GLY A 49 2.44 17.01 0.28
CA GLY A 49 2.57 15.59 0.06
C GLY A 49 3.52 14.86 0.98
N LEU A 50 3.16 13.64 1.28
CA LEU A 50 4.05 12.55 1.63
C LEU A 50 4.13 11.60 0.43
N ASP A 51 5.18 10.79 0.37
CA ASP A 51 5.36 9.79 -0.67
C ASP A 51 5.69 8.42 -0.06
N HIS A 52 6.49 7.59 -0.72
CA HIS A 52 6.70 6.20 -0.35
C HIS A 52 7.32 5.99 1.04
N LEU A 53 7.20 4.76 1.51
CA LEU A 53 7.64 4.31 2.83
C LEU A 53 8.50 3.06 2.71
N ALA A 54 9.39 2.86 3.70
CA ALA A 54 10.07 1.59 3.90
C ALA A 54 10.09 1.23 5.39
N VAL A 55 10.22 -0.07 5.70
CA VAL A 55 10.16 -0.55 7.09
C VAL A 55 11.41 -1.36 7.44
N ASP A 56 12.05 -1.02 8.57
CA ASP A 56 12.96 -1.89 9.29
C ASP A 56 12.18 -2.62 10.40
N ALA A 57 11.73 -3.83 10.09
CA ALA A 57 10.96 -4.65 11.02
C ALA A 57 11.79 -5.04 12.26
N ARG A 58 13.10 -5.25 12.11
CA ARG A 58 14.00 -5.69 13.20
C ARG A 58 14.10 -4.64 14.30
N ARG A 59 14.27 -3.36 13.94
CA ARG A 59 14.38 -2.25 14.89
C ARG A 59 13.04 -1.57 15.17
N GLY A 60 11.97 -1.95 14.45
CA GLY A 60 10.67 -1.27 14.54
C GLY A 60 10.76 0.18 14.08
N ARG A 61 11.40 0.43 12.95
CA ARG A 61 11.52 1.75 12.33
C ARG A 61 10.72 1.82 11.04
N LEU A 62 10.10 2.97 10.82
CA LEU A 62 9.47 3.30 9.55
C LEU A 62 10.17 4.54 8.98
N PHE A 63 10.55 4.45 7.72
CA PHE A 63 11.11 5.53 6.93
C PHE A 63 10.00 6.12 6.06
N VAL A 64 9.83 7.43 6.06
CA VAL A 64 8.76 8.12 5.32
C VAL A 64 9.35 9.23 4.47
N ALA A 65 9.01 9.26 3.19
CA ALA A 65 9.33 10.35 2.30
C ALA A 65 8.41 11.55 2.61
N ASN A 66 8.91 12.53 3.34
CA ASN A 66 8.20 13.75 3.62
C ASN A 66 8.56 14.78 2.54
N THR A 67 7.90 14.63 1.38
CA THR A 67 8.25 15.33 0.14
C THR A 67 8.18 16.84 0.29
N VAL A 68 7.10 17.34 0.91
CA VAL A 68 6.90 18.79 1.09
C VAL A 68 7.89 19.41 2.08
N ASN A 69 8.38 18.61 3.04
CA ASN A 69 9.34 19.06 4.04
C ASN A 69 10.81 18.84 3.59
N ASN A 70 11.03 18.15 2.47
CA ASN A 70 12.35 17.73 1.99
C ASN A 70 13.16 16.96 3.04
N THR A 71 12.51 16.05 3.77
CA THR A 71 13.12 15.22 4.81
C THR A 71 12.82 13.75 4.62
N LEU A 72 13.82 12.92 4.93
CA LEU A 72 13.60 11.52 5.28
C LEU A 72 13.20 11.50 6.76
N ASP A 73 11.96 11.14 7.04
CA ASP A 73 11.42 11.04 8.39
C ASP A 73 11.60 9.62 8.92
N ILE A 74 12.19 9.49 10.10
CA ILE A 74 12.36 8.21 10.81
C ILE A 74 11.39 8.17 11.97
N VAL A 75 10.52 7.15 11.97
CA VAL A 75 9.50 6.92 12.99
C VAL A 75 9.88 5.72 13.85
N ASP A 76 9.77 5.87 15.15
CA ASP A 76 9.81 4.76 16.10
C ASP A 76 8.40 4.16 16.23
N LEU A 77 8.19 3.00 15.62
CA LEU A 77 6.89 2.32 15.61
C LEU A 77 6.46 1.83 16.99
N LYS A 78 7.42 1.42 17.82
CA LYS A 78 7.14 0.95 19.20
C LYS A 78 6.75 2.11 20.10
N ALA A 79 7.46 3.23 20.00
CA ALA A 79 7.15 4.43 20.77
C ALA A 79 5.99 5.25 20.17
N GLY A 80 5.60 4.98 18.92
CA GLY A 80 4.55 5.68 18.19
C GLY A 80 4.85 7.15 17.96
N LYS A 81 6.09 7.49 17.61
CA LYS A 81 6.51 8.89 17.45
C LYS A 81 7.59 9.08 16.40
N LEU A 82 7.62 10.30 15.86
CA LEU A 82 8.74 10.75 15.03
C LEU A 82 10.03 10.76 15.86
N LEU A 83 11.05 10.02 15.39
CA LEU A 83 12.35 9.92 16.02
C LEU A 83 13.33 10.98 15.51
N LYS A 84 13.45 11.10 14.19
CA LYS A 84 14.41 11.99 13.52
C LYS A 84 13.87 12.46 12.16
N GLN A 85 14.26 13.63 11.74
CA GLN A 85 14.12 14.11 10.37
C GLN A 85 15.52 14.36 9.80
N VAL A 86 15.84 13.73 8.67
CA VAL A 86 17.10 13.96 7.95
C VAL A 86 16.82 14.97 6.84
N PRO A 87 17.27 16.23 6.96
CA PRO A 87 16.98 17.28 5.99
C PRO A 87 17.81 17.14 4.72
N GLY A 88 17.51 18.01 3.74
CA GLY A 88 18.27 18.09 2.48
C GLY A 88 17.88 17.03 1.44
N GLN A 89 16.71 16.39 1.61
CA GLN A 89 16.18 15.42 0.66
C GLN A 89 15.21 16.12 -0.31
N GLY A 90 15.75 16.86 -1.25
CA GLY A 90 14.98 17.68 -2.18
C GLY A 90 13.97 16.89 -3.00
N GLY A 91 12.66 17.14 -2.74
CA GLY A 91 11.59 16.43 -3.42
C GLY A 91 11.66 14.91 -3.24
N ILE A 92 12.02 14.45 -2.04
CA ILE A 92 12.11 13.01 -1.70
C ILE A 92 10.84 12.25 -2.11
N ARG A 93 11.01 11.08 -2.77
CA ARG A 93 9.92 10.24 -3.26
C ARG A 93 10.10 8.79 -2.88
N GLY A 94 10.93 8.06 -3.62
CA GLY A 94 11.17 6.64 -3.38
C GLY A 94 12.04 6.37 -2.16
N ILE A 95 11.69 5.34 -1.41
CA ILE A 95 12.51 4.82 -0.31
C ILE A 95 12.51 3.31 -0.40
N ASP A 96 13.69 2.72 -0.15
CA ASP A 96 13.82 1.30 0.13
C ASP A 96 14.78 1.07 1.29
N TYR A 97 14.57 0.00 2.04
CA TYR A 97 15.44 -0.41 3.13
C TYR A 97 15.83 -1.87 2.97
N SER A 98 17.13 -2.14 3.01
CA SER A 98 17.65 -3.49 3.03
C SER A 98 18.23 -3.83 4.39
N ALA A 99 17.62 -4.81 5.05
CA ALA A 99 18.11 -5.37 6.30
C ALA A 99 19.43 -6.15 6.15
N GLU A 100 19.72 -6.66 4.95
CA GLU A 100 20.95 -7.43 4.66
C GLU A 100 22.20 -6.55 4.73
N VAL A 101 22.12 -5.38 4.11
CA VAL A 101 23.25 -4.43 4.08
C VAL A 101 23.11 -3.29 5.08
N ASP A 102 21.98 -3.23 5.78
CA ASP A 102 21.60 -2.18 6.72
C ASP A 102 21.73 -0.78 6.12
N ARG A 103 20.99 -0.56 5.03
CA ARG A 103 21.02 0.70 4.26
C ARG A 103 19.61 1.17 3.91
N VAL A 104 19.46 2.49 3.94
CA VAL A 104 18.28 3.17 3.40
C VAL A 104 18.66 3.82 2.09
N PHE A 105 17.93 3.50 1.03
CA PHE A 105 18.10 4.06 -0.31
C PHE A 105 16.96 5.04 -0.57
N VAL A 106 17.29 6.23 -1.06
CA VAL A 106 16.36 7.35 -1.21
C VAL A 106 16.47 7.97 -2.59
N GLY A 107 15.35 8.04 -3.30
CA GLY A 107 15.22 8.79 -4.55
C GLY A 107 14.76 10.23 -4.26
N ASN A 108 15.52 11.20 -4.74
CA ASN A 108 15.20 12.62 -4.62
C ASN A 108 14.87 13.22 -5.97
N GLY A 109 13.62 13.69 -6.15
CA GLY A 109 13.16 14.25 -7.43
C GLY A 109 13.89 15.53 -7.80
N THR A 110 14.10 16.44 -6.84
CA THR A 110 14.83 17.68 -7.11
C THR A 110 16.32 17.40 -7.31
N GLY A 111 16.78 17.60 -8.53
CA GLY A 111 18.19 17.38 -8.92
C GLY A 111 18.52 15.94 -9.27
N GLY A 112 17.54 15.03 -9.25
CA GLY A 112 17.71 13.64 -9.67
C GLY A 112 18.86 12.93 -8.98
N VAL A 113 18.74 12.64 -7.68
CA VAL A 113 19.82 12.03 -6.88
C VAL A 113 19.33 10.79 -6.16
N CYS A 114 20.12 9.71 -6.20
CA CYS A 114 19.94 8.56 -5.30
C CYS A 114 20.90 8.67 -4.12
N ASN A 115 20.35 8.84 -2.92
CA ASN A 115 21.12 8.88 -1.67
C ASN A 115 21.07 7.52 -0.98
N THR A 116 22.19 7.11 -0.39
CA THR A 116 22.31 5.94 0.48
C THR A 116 22.69 6.39 1.87
N PHE A 117 21.90 5.98 2.87
CA PHE A 117 22.14 6.25 4.28
C PHE A 117 22.45 4.98 5.05
N ASP A 118 23.19 5.12 6.14
CA ASP A 118 23.34 4.08 7.13
C ASP A 118 22.00 3.81 7.83
N GLY A 119 21.63 2.54 8.01
CA GLY A 119 20.33 2.15 8.54
C GLY A 119 20.16 2.38 10.05
N ASP A 120 21.25 2.60 10.79
CA ASP A 120 21.26 2.80 12.23
C ASP A 120 21.51 4.25 12.63
N THR A 121 22.55 4.87 12.07
CA THR A 121 22.92 6.25 12.38
C THR A 121 22.18 7.29 11.55
N TYR A 122 21.67 6.87 10.39
CA TYR A 122 21.03 7.72 9.37
C TYR A 122 21.99 8.78 8.81
N GLU A 123 23.26 8.47 8.80
CA GLU A 123 24.29 9.29 8.17
C GLU A 123 24.36 9.01 6.67
N LEU A 124 24.61 10.07 5.89
CA LEU A 124 24.75 9.93 4.44
C LEU A 124 26.08 9.21 4.13
N ILE A 125 25.98 8.08 3.43
CA ILE A 125 27.13 7.31 2.96
C ILE A 125 27.55 7.77 1.56
N LYS A 126 26.56 7.90 0.66
CA LYS A 126 26.80 8.21 -0.74
C LYS A 126 25.62 8.94 -1.38
N SER A 127 25.94 9.86 -2.29
CA SER A 127 25.01 10.46 -3.25
C SER A 127 25.46 10.09 -4.65
N VAL A 128 24.52 9.60 -5.46
CA VAL A 128 24.76 9.26 -6.88
C VAL A 128 23.84 10.15 -7.72
N PRO A 129 24.41 11.12 -8.47
CA PRO A 129 23.61 11.98 -9.35
C PRO A 129 23.13 11.16 -10.55
N LEU A 130 21.83 11.29 -10.88
CA LEU A 130 21.15 10.66 -12.00
C LEU A 130 20.77 11.66 -13.09
N GLY A 131 20.72 12.95 -12.73
CA GLY A 131 20.50 14.06 -13.66
C GLY A 131 19.10 14.66 -13.61
N ASP A 132 18.07 13.89 -13.39
CA ASP A 132 16.66 14.35 -13.31
C ASP A 132 15.83 13.43 -12.43
N ASP A 133 14.74 13.92 -11.90
CA ASP A 133 13.61 13.33 -11.17
C ASP A 133 13.77 11.85 -10.74
N ALA A 134 14.58 11.57 -9.71
CA ALA A 134 14.70 10.24 -9.13
C ALA A 134 13.46 9.92 -8.29
N ASP A 135 12.71 8.89 -8.70
CA ASP A 135 11.45 8.48 -8.09
C ASP A 135 11.61 7.12 -7.38
N ASN A 136 10.91 6.10 -7.79
CA ASN A 136 10.94 4.78 -7.15
C ASN A 136 12.35 4.20 -7.09
N VAL A 137 12.74 3.70 -5.93
CA VAL A 137 14.04 3.04 -5.71
C VAL A 137 13.83 1.67 -5.09
N ARG A 138 14.59 0.66 -5.53
CA ARG A 138 14.61 -0.69 -4.93
C ARG A 138 16.02 -1.26 -4.97
N TYR A 139 16.39 -1.91 -3.89
CA TYR A 139 17.61 -2.69 -3.80
C TYR A 139 17.36 -4.17 -4.13
N ASN A 140 18.20 -4.73 -4.99
CA ASN A 140 18.21 -6.16 -5.31
C ASN A 140 19.40 -6.81 -4.59
N PRO A 141 19.18 -7.58 -3.51
CA PRO A 141 20.26 -8.22 -2.77
C PRO A 141 21.00 -9.27 -3.61
N GLY A 142 20.29 -10.05 -4.42
CA GLY A 142 20.88 -11.09 -5.25
C GLY A 142 21.90 -10.54 -6.27
N ALA A 143 21.54 -9.47 -6.95
CA ALA A 143 22.40 -8.81 -7.93
C ALA A 143 23.31 -7.75 -7.31
N ARG A 144 23.09 -7.35 -6.04
CA ARG A 144 23.74 -6.21 -5.36
C ARG A 144 23.64 -4.93 -6.17
N ARG A 145 22.43 -4.61 -6.64
CA ARG A 145 22.13 -3.45 -7.46
C ARG A 145 21.02 -2.61 -6.85
N ILE A 146 21.14 -1.30 -7.02
CA ILE A 146 20.09 -0.35 -6.69
C ILE A 146 19.48 0.08 -8.02
N TYR A 147 18.17 -0.11 -8.17
CA TYR A 147 17.41 0.32 -9.33
C TYR A 147 16.64 1.57 -8.98
N VAL A 148 16.71 2.59 -9.84
CA VAL A 148 16.03 3.86 -9.63
C VAL A 148 15.34 4.29 -10.92
N VAL A 149 14.03 4.50 -10.86
CA VAL A 149 13.29 5.16 -11.94
C VAL A 149 13.65 6.64 -11.92
N HIS A 150 14.12 7.18 -13.05
CA HIS A 150 14.35 8.60 -13.18
C HIS A 150 13.97 9.11 -14.59
N ALA A 151 13.78 10.41 -14.72
CA ALA A 151 13.42 11.06 -15.98
C ALA A 151 12.24 10.43 -16.74
N ASP A 152 11.37 9.67 -16.06
CA ASP A 152 10.17 9.01 -16.62
C ASP A 152 10.45 7.98 -17.73
N THR A 153 11.70 7.75 -18.14
CA THR A 153 12.05 6.91 -19.30
C THR A 153 13.19 5.92 -19.06
N GLU A 154 13.86 6.04 -17.94
CA GLU A 154 15.03 5.22 -17.65
C GLU A 154 14.95 4.57 -16.28
N LEU A 155 15.45 3.35 -16.22
CA LEU A 155 15.73 2.66 -14.97
C LEU A 155 17.25 2.66 -14.79
N SER A 156 17.73 3.56 -13.95
CA SER A 156 19.14 3.60 -13.59
C SER A 156 19.53 2.38 -12.79
N VAL A 157 20.71 1.84 -13.07
CA VAL A 157 21.30 0.72 -12.35
C VAL A 157 22.57 1.19 -11.66
N ILE A 158 22.63 1.09 -10.34
CA ILE A 158 23.78 1.45 -9.52
C ILE A 158 24.35 0.17 -8.91
N ASP A 159 25.64 -0.08 -9.07
CA ASP A 159 26.32 -1.15 -8.34
C ASP A 159 26.41 -0.77 -6.85
N ALA A 160 25.83 -1.59 -5.97
CA ALA A 160 25.75 -1.26 -4.55
C ALA A 160 27.07 -1.50 -3.80
N ARG A 161 28.10 -2.05 -4.43
CA ARG A 161 29.42 -2.30 -3.81
C ARG A 161 30.29 -1.05 -3.82
N ASP A 162 30.25 -0.27 -4.90
CA ASP A 162 31.08 0.91 -5.10
C ASP A 162 30.29 2.17 -5.51
N TYR A 163 28.98 2.02 -5.67
CA TYR A 163 28.05 3.07 -6.08
C TYR A 163 28.31 3.66 -7.48
N THR A 164 28.88 2.87 -8.37
CA THR A 164 29.08 3.27 -9.76
C THR A 164 27.80 3.07 -10.57
N LEU A 165 27.52 4.02 -11.47
CA LEU A 165 26.46 3.88 -12.45
C LEU A 165 26.85 2.86 -13.51
N ARG A 166 25.92 1.96 -13.83
CA ARG A 166 25.97 1.04 -14.97
C ARG A 166 25.15 1.63 -16.12
N SER A 167 25.15 0.95 -17.27
CA SER A 167 24.24 1.32 -18.36
C SER A 167 22.79 1.25 -17.88
N PRO A 168 22.00 2.30 -18.11
CA PRO A 168 20.60 2.30 -17.72
C PRO A 168 19.79 1.34 -18.62
N ILE A 169 18.67 0.86 -18.11
CA ILE A 169 17.68 0.10 -18.88
C ILE A 169 16.70 1.10 -19.48
N ALA A 170 16.69 1.22 -20.81
CA ALA A 170 15.74 2.08 -21.52
C ALA A 170 14.33 1.48 -21.46
N LEU A 171 13.36 2.27 -21.04
CA LEU A 171 11.97 1.88 -20.88
C LEU A 171 11.03 2.89 -21.55
N PRO A 172 9.77 2.52 -21.87
CA PRO A 172 8.77 3.46 -22.38
C PRO A 172 8.51 4.61 -21.40
N LYS A 173 8.07 5.76 -21.92
CA LYS A 173 7.70 6.93 -21.10
C LYS A 173 6.66 6.59 -20.03
N GLY A 174 6.74 7.32 -18.93
CA GLY A 174 5.76 7.23 -17.86
C GLY A 174 5.95 5.99 -17.00
N LEU A 175 7.17 5.73 -16.58
CA LEU A 175 7.41 4.68 -15.59
C LEU A 175 6.70 5.00 -14.27
N GLY A 176 6.12 3.96 -13.70
CA GLY A 176 5.52 3.98 -12.35
C GLY A 176 6.31 3.11 -11.39
N ALA A 177 5.59 2.55 -10.43
CA ALA A 177 6.18 1.60 -9.49
C ALA A 177 6.73 0.36 -10.19
N PHE A 178 7.75 -0.23 -9.60
CA PHE A 178 8.28 -1.53 -10.02
C PHE A 178 8.50 -2.45 -8.81
N LYS A 179 8.51 -3.76 -9.07
CA LYS A 179 8.67 -4.79 -8.05
C LYS A 179 9.65 -5.84 -8.50
N LEU A 180 10.60 -6.19 -7.61
CA LEU A 180 11.51 -7.31 -7.76
C LEU A 180 10.85 -8.59 -7.24
N GLU A 181 11.11 -9.71 -7.87
CA GLU A 181 10.90 -11.03 -7.27
C GLU A 181 12.12 -11.40 -6.40
N ALA A 182 11.86 -12.11 -5.31
CA ALA A 182 12.90 -12.62 -4.44
C ALA A 182 13.45 -13.97 -4.94
N GLY A 183 12.60 -14.79 -5.54
CA GLY A 183 12.93 -16.15 -5.96
C GLY A 183 13.50 -16.28 -7.38
N ARG A 184 13.33 -15.26 -8.22
CA ARG A 184 13.80 -15.28 -9.61
C ARG A 184 14.46 -13.95 -9.98
N PRO A 185 15.40 -13.92 -10.93
CA PRO A 185 16.03 -12.67 -11.39
C PRO A 185 15.06 -11.88 -12.29
N ARG A 186 13.89 -11.53 -11.75
CA ARG A 186 12.84 -10.81 -12.47
C ARG A 186 12.41 -9.55 -11.73
N MET A 187 12.10 -8.55 -12.54
CA MET A 187 11.49 -7.31 -12.10
C MET A 187 10.32 -6.97 -13.03
N TYR A 188 9.25 -6.43 -12.46
CA TYR A 188 8.07 -5.96 -13.17
C TYR A 188 7.95 -4.46 -12.98
N ALA A 189 8.04 -3.70 -14.08
CA ALA A 189 7.95 -2.25 -14.06
C ALA A 189 6.69 -1.78 -14.81
N ASN A 190 5.88 -0.98 -14.14
CA ASN A 190 4.70 -0.38 -14.72
C ASN A 190 5.06 0.74 -15.70
N ALA A 191 4.52 0.68 -16.92
CA ALA A 191 4.51 1.79 -17.85
C ALA A 191 3.10 2.37 -17.92
N LYS A 192 2.96 3.68 -17.69
CA LYS A 192 1.66 4.40 -17.69
C LYS A 192 0.86 4.24 -18.98
N GLU A 193 1.51 3.89 -20.08
CA GLU A 193 0.87 3.55 -21.36
C GLU A 193 0.01 2.27 -21.33
N GLY A 194 -0.09 1.59 -20.19
CA GLY A 194 -0.91 0.39 -20.02
C GLY A 194 -0.16 -0.91 -20.32
N HIS A 195 1.10 -0.98 -19.98
CA HIS A 195 1.91 -2.21 -20.06
C HIS A 195 2.69 -2.44 -18.78
N VAL A 196 3.01 -3.70 -18.51
CA VAL A 196 4.03 -4.11 -17.54
C VAL A 196 5.24 -4.59 -18.32
N MET A 197 6.39 -4.01 -18.04
CA MET A 197 7.66 -4.43 -18.58
C MET A 197 8.25 -5.53 -17.71
N VAL A 198 8.71 -6.63 -18.31
CA VAL A 198 9.40 -7.72 -17.59
C VAL A 198 10.88 -7.58 -17.86
N ILE A 199 11.68 -7.50 -16.81
CA ILE A 199 13.12 -7.25 -16.86
C ILE A 199 13.85 -8.42 -16.22
N ASP A 200 14.87 -8.94 -16.91
CA ASP A 200 15.84 -9.88 -16.36
C ASP A 200 16.89 -9.07 -15.59
N THR A 201 16.96 -9.28 -14.26
CA THR A 201 17.86 -8.51 -13.39
C THR A 201 19.29 -9.06 -13.33
N ASP A 202 19.57 -10.22 -13.89
CA ASP A 202 20.96 -10.71 -14.07
C ASP A 202 21.63 -10.01 -15.26
N LYS A 203 20.84 -9.80 -16.33
CA LYS A 203 21.31 -9.19 -17.59
C LYS A 203 21.07 -7.68 -17.66
N ASP A 204 20.17 -7.13 -16.86
CA ASP A 204 19.64 -5.75 -16.95
C ASP A 204 18.96 -5.48 -18.32
N GLU A 205 18.15 -6.43 -18.78
CA GLU A 205 17.50 -6.37 -20.08
C GLU A 205 15.99 -6.58 -19.99
N VAL A 206 15.25 -5.88 -20.85
CA VAL A 206 13.80 -6.11 -21.03
C VAL A 206 13.61 -7.42 -21.80
N ILE A 207 12.91 -8.39 -21.17
CA ILE A 207 12.63 -9.71 -21.74
C ILE A 207 11.16 -9.92 -22.11
N GLY A 208 10.27 -9.00 -21.72
CA GLY A 208 8.84 -9.11 -22.01
C GLY A 208 8.07 -7.81 -21.82
N ARG A 209 6.87 -7.77 -22.42
CA ARG A 209 5.94 -6.66 -22.30
C ARG A 209 4.52 -7.20 -22.27
N PHE A 210 3.81 -6.97 -21.18
CA PHE A 210 2.46 -7.47 -20.95
C PHE A 210 1.42 -6.34 -21.01
N PRO A 211 0.42 -6.40 -21.89
CA PRO A 211 -0.63 -5.39 -21.97
C PRO A 211 -1.62 -5.53 -20.80
N VAL A 212 -2.11 -4.42 -20.28
CA VAL A 212 -3.05 -4.35 -19.14
C VAL A 212 -4.44 -3.89 -19.59
N ALA A 213 -4.73 -3.88 -20.90
CA ALA A 213 -6.02 -3.45 -21.44
C ALA A 213 -7.19 -4.31 -20.90
N PRO A 214 -8.40 -3.74 -20.68
CA PRO A 214 -8.81 -2.37 -21.01
C PRO A 214 -8.49 -1.32 -19.92
N ALA A 215 -7.94 -1.71 -18.78
CA ALA A 215 -7.43 -0.79 -17.76
C ALA A 215 -6.16 -0.08 -18.26
N GLY A 216 -5.67 0.89 -17.51
CA GLY A 216 -4.44 1.60 -17.89
C GLY A 216 -4.05 2.66 -16.87
N VAL A 217 -3.01 3.42 -17.19
CA VAL A 217 -2.32 4.29 -16.24
C VAL A 217 -1.92 3.47 -15.01
N ASN A 218 -1.08 2.45 -15.27
CA ASN A 218 -0.57 1.54 -14.23
C ASN A 218 0.28 2.33 -13.24
N ALA A 219 -0.08 2.31 -11.96
CA ALA A 219 0.59 3.08 -10.93
C ALA A 219 1.30 2.18 -9.91
N ALA A 220 0.62 1.16 -9.42
CA ALA A 220 1.09 0.29 -8.35
C ALA A 220 1.30 -1.15 -8.82
N VAL A 221 2.22 -1.89 -8.18
CA VAL A 221 2.48 -3.29 -8.47
C VAL A 221 2.84 -4.07 -7.21
N ALA A 222 2.25 -5.26 -7.05
CA ALA A 222 2.63 -6.25 -6.05
C ALA A 222 2.69 -7.64 -6.69
N VAL A 223 3.29 -8.61 -5.99
CA VAL A 223 3.57 -9.94 -6.53
C VAL A 223 3.20 -11.01 -5.51
N ASP A 224 2.56 -12.07 -5.99
CA ASP A 224 2.40 -13.37 -5.31
C ASP A 224 3.28 -14.37 -6.05
N GLU A 225 4.54 -14.46 -5.63
CA GLU A 225 5.55 -15.27 -6.30
C GLU A 225 5.20 -16.78 -6.32
N PRO A 226 4.77 -17.39 -5.19
CA PRO A 226 4.42 -18.80 -5.16
C PRO A 226 3.33 -19.20 -6.15
N ASN A 227 2.38 -18.31 -6.42
CA ASN A 227 1.27 -18.57 -7.34
C ASN A 227 1.46 -17.94 -8.72
N HIS A 228 2.61 -17.32 -8.98
CA HIS A 228 2.90 -16.61 -10.24
C HIS A 228 1.83 -15.57 -10.61
N ARG A 229 1.46 -14.69 -9.66
CA ARG A 229 0.48 -13.62 -9.90
C ARG A 229 1.07 -12.25 -9.69
N LEU A 230 0.77 -11.37 -10.66
CA LEU A 230 1.03 -9.94 -10.57
C LEU A 230 -0.27 -9.22 -10.26
N PHE A 231 -0.20 -8.28 -9.34
CA PHE A 231 -1.27 -7.37 -8.98
C PHE A 231 -0.92 -5.98 -9.48
N ILE A 232 -1.74 -5.42 -10.37
CA ILE A 232 -1.51 -4.13 -11.02
C ILE A 232 -2.63 -3.17 -10.63
N GLY A 233 -2.28 -2.07 -9.98
CA GLY A 233 -3.20 -0.98 -9.67
C GLY A 233 -3.29 0.00 -10.82
N CYS A 234 -4.48 0.17 -11.39
CA CYS A 234 -4.74 1.02 -12.54
C CYS A 234 -5.58 2.24 -12.15
N ARG A 235 -5.18 3.44 -12.62
CA ARG A 235 -5.91 4.70 -12.37
C ARG A 235 -6.96 5.01 -13.42
N LYS A 236 -6.73 4.63 -14.67
CA LYS A 236 -7.73 4.74 -15.73
C LYS A 236 -8.61 3.49 -15.73
N ASN A 237 -9.94 3.66 -15.62
CA ASN A 237 -10.87 2.60 -15.28
C ASN A 237 -10.41 1.89 -14.00
N PRO A 238 -10.53 2.58 -12.84
CA PRO A 238 -9.87 2.16 -11.60
C PRO A 238 -10.14 0.71 -11.26
N ALA A 239 -9.08 -0.09 -11.25
CA ALA A 239 -9.15 -1.53 -11.01
C ALA A 239 -7.84 -2.09 -10.48
N LEU A 240 -7.94 -3.15 -9.69
CA LEU A 240 -6.90 -4.13 -9.48
C LEU A 240 -6.98 -5.14 -10.62
N VAL A 241 -5.98 -5.16 -11.49
CA VAL A 241 -5.84 -6.19 -12.52
C VAL A 241 -4.91 -7.28 -11.99
N VAL A 242 -5.34 -8.53 -12.07
CA VAL A 242 -4.53 -9.70 -11.71
C VAL A 242 -4.09 -10.40 -12.98
N MET A 243 -2.81 -10.71 -13.06
CA MET A 243 -2.18 -11.21 -14.25
C MET A 243 -1.25 -12.39 -13.89
N ASP A 244 -1.19 -13.37 -14.76
CA ASP A 244 -0.17 -14.41 -14.69
C ASP A 244 1.22 -13.81 -14.99
N SER A 245 2.18 -13.99 -14.09
CA SER A 245 3.49 -13.34 -14.17
C SER A 245 4.44 -13.94 -15.20
N ASP A 246 4.13 -15.11 -15.73
CA ASP A 246 4.95 -15.77 -16.76
C ASP A 246 4.47 -15.47 -18.17
N THR A 247 3.14 -15.37 -18.34
CA THR A 247 2.53 -15.23 -19.67
C THR A 247 1.94 -13.86 -19.94
N GLY A 248 1.70 -13.04 -18.90
CA GLY A 248 1.00 -11.78 -19.02
C GLY A 248 -0.51 -11.91 -19.25
N LYS A 249 -1.06 -13.13 -19.14
CA LYS A 249 -2.51 -13.34 -19.26
C LYS A 249 -3.23 -12.72 -18.07
N ILE A 250 -4.22 -11.86 -18.33
CA ILE A 250 -5.11 -11.33 -17.30
C ILE A 250 -6.04 -12.47 -16.84
N VAL A 251 -6.05 -12.73 -15.53
CA VAL A 251 -6.89 -13.77 -14.91
C VAL A 251 -8.09 -13.19 -14.16
N ALA A 252 -7.97 -11.96 -13.62
CA ALA A 252 -9.06 -11.28 -12.94
C ALA A 252 -8.92 -9.76 -13.03
N SER A 253 -10.03 -9.06 -12.81
CA SER A 253 -10.07 -7.61 -12.64
C SER A 253 -11.14 -7.28 -11.60
N VAL A 254 -10.77 -6.52 -10.56
CA VAL A 254 -11.64 -6.12 -9.46
C VAL A 254 -11.68 -4.60 -9.40
N PRO A 255 -12.86 -3.96 -9.45
CA PRO A 255 -12.97 -2.50 -9.28
C PRO A 255 -12.41 -2.06 -7.92
N ILE A 256 -11.70 -0.95 -7.90
CA ILE A 256 -11.18 -0.29 -6.69
C ILE A 256 -11.46 1.22 -6.75
N PRO A 257 -11.39 1.95 -5.63
CA PRO A 257 -11.41 3.42 -5.65
C PRO A 257 -10.29 4.01 -6.52
N GLY A 258 -10.49 5.21 -7.01
CA GLY A 258 -9.55 5.89 -7.90
C GLY A 258 -8.27 6.36 -7.22
N ASP A 259 -7.28 6.74 -8.08
CA ASP A 259 -5.97 7.25 -7.66
C ASP A 259 -5.17 6.28 -6.77
N VAL A 260 -5.16 4.98 -7.13
CA VAL A 260 -4.30 3.98 -6.48
C VAL A 260 -2.82 4.30 -6.71
N ASP A 261 -1.99 4.19 -5.66
CA ASP A 261 -0.54 4.45 -5.73
C ASP A 261 0.31 3.32 -5.15
N ASP A 262 -0.18 2.64 -4.11
CA ASP A 262 0.50 1.46 -3.57
C ASP A 262 -0.43 0.26 -3.46
N LEU A 263 0.18 -0.91 -3.70
CA LEU A 263 -0.38 -2.24 -3.47
C LEU A 263 0.52 -3.03 -2.53
N SER A 264 -0.10 -3.73 -1.59
CA SER A 264 0.58 -4.71 -0.75
C SER A 264 -0.16 -6.04 -0.78
N PHE A 265 0.58 -7.15 -0.83
CA PHE A 265 0.02 -8.50 -0.72
C PHE A 265 0.34 -9.12 0.64
N ASP A 266 -0.69 -9.48 1.38
CA ASP A 266 -0.62 -10.24 2.62
C ASP A 266 -0.85 -11.73 2.31
N ALA A 267 0.22 -12.45 2.06
CA ALA A 267 0.17 -13.87 1.73
C ALA A 267 -0.42 -14.74 2.86
N ARG A 268 -0.26 -14.29 4.14
CA ARG A 268 -0.81 -15.03 5.28
C ARG A 268 -2.33 -15.05 5.29
N ARG A 269 -2.95 -13.93 4.86
CA ARG A 269 -4.41 -13.78 4.86
C ARG A 269 -5.03 -13.91 3.48
N GLY A 270 -4.21 -14.04 2.42
CA GLY A 270 -4.68 -14.01 1.03
C GLY A 270 -5.38 -12.67 0.72
N ARG A 271 -4.77 -11.53 1.08
CA ARG A 271 -5.38 -10.21 0.89
C ARG A 271 -4.46 -9.25 0.15
N ILE A 272 -5.05 -8.47 -0.71
CA ILE A 272 -4.39 -7.35 -1.37
C ILE A 272 -4.97 -6.06 -0.77
N TYR A 273 -4.09 -5.16 -0.33
CA TYR A 273 -4.43 -3.82 0.14
C TYR A 273 -4.05 -2.81 -0.92
N ALA A 274 -5.03 -2.07 -1.44
CA ALA A 274 -4.83 -1.02 -2.43
C ALA A 274 -5.11 0.34 -1.79
N SER A 275 -4.07 1.16 -1.63
CA SER A 275 -4.20 2.51 -1.07
C SER A 275 -4.53 3.50 -2.18
N CYS A 276 -5.69 4.14 -2.07
CA CYS A 276 -6.32 4.94 -3.10
C CYS A 276 -6.51 6.39 -2.66
N GLY A 277 -6.02 7.33 -3.46
CA GLY A 277 -6.04 8.77 -3.17
C GLY A 277 -7.43 9.41 -3.14
N GLU A 278 -8.46 8.72 -3.62
CA GLU A 278 -9.86 9.14 -3.42
C GLU A 278 -10.33 9.02 -1.95
N GLY A 279 -9.47 8.55 -1.05
CA GLY A 279 -9.74 8.49 0.38
C GLY A 279 -10.20 7.11 0.86
N ALA A 280 -9.62 6.05 0.35
CA ALA A 280 -9.94 4.70 0.77
C ALA A 280 -8.76 3.72 0.63
N ILE A 281 -8.79 2.64 1.42
CA ILE A 281 -8.02 1.42 1.18
C ILE A 281 -9.02 0.35 0.73
N ALA A 282 -8.86 -0.16 -0.50
CA ALA A 282 -9.59 -1.35 -0.92
C ALA A 282 -8.89 -2.59 -0.39
N VAL A 283 -9.67 -3.49 0.22
CA VAL A 283 -9.22 -4.80 0.67
C VAL A 283 -9.84 -5.84 -0.23
N ILE A 284 -9.00 -6.53 -0.98
CA ILE A 284 -9.41 -7.59 -1.91
C ILE A 284 -8.96 -8.94 -1.35
N ARG A 285 -9.86 -9.91 -1.33
CA ARG A 285 -9.56 -11.29 -0.94
C ARG A 285 -9.18 -12.11 -2.17
N GLN A 286 -8.07 -12.80 -2.09
CA GLN A 286 -7.70 -13.90 -2.96
C GLN A 286 -8.36 -15.17 -2.42
N ILE A 287 -9.34 -15.69 -3.13
CA ILE A 287 -10.01 -16.96 -2.79
C ILE A 287 -9.11 -18.13 -3.19
N ASP A 288 -8.55 -18.01 -4.37
CA ASP A 288 -7.49 -18.86 -4.92
C ASP A 288 -6.69 -18.03 -5.97
N PRO A 289 -5.64 -18.57 -6.59
CA PRO A 289 -4.81 -17.79 -7.52
C PRO A 289 -5.56 -17.17 -8.71
N ASP A 290 -6.76 -17.65 -9.05
CA ASP A 290 -7.52 -17.17 -10.20
C ASP A 290 -8.83 -16.46 -9.83
N ARG A 291 -9.22 -16.44 -8.54
CA ARG A 291 -10.48 -15.87 -8.07
C ARG A 291 -10.26 -14.86 -6.96
N TYR A 292 -10.80 -13.66 -7.19
CA TYR A 292 -10.66 -12.51 -6.31
C TYR A 292 -12.00 -11.82 -6.08
N GLU A 293 -12.20 -11.27 -4.91
CA GLU A 293 -13.41 -10.51 -4.58
C GLU A 293 -13.08 -9.31 -3.70
N SER A 294 -13.89 -8.26 -3.81
CA SER A 294 -13.82 -7.12 -2.89
C SER A 294 -14.32 -7.57 -1.52
N LEU A 295 -13.46 -7.48 -0.50
CA LEU A 295 -13.81 -7.82 0.86
C LEU A 295 -14.33 -6.61 1.63
N ALA A 296 -13.67 -5.46 1.49
CA ALA A 296 -14.05 -4.22 2.16
C ALA A 296 -13.44 -3.00 1.48
N THR A 297 -14.04 -1.83 1.72
CA THR A 297 -13.46 -0.52 1.43
C THR A 297 -13.35 0.24 2.76
N ILE A 298 -12.13 0.50 3.20
CA ILE A 298 -11.84 1.18 4.47
C ILE A 298 -11.69 2.67 4.20
N PRO A 299 -12.55 3.53 4.76
CA PRO A 299 -12.44 4.97 4.55
C PRO A 299 -11.12 5.53 5.13
N THR A 300 -10.49 6.41 4.37
CA THR A 300 -9.31 7.16 4.78
C THR A 300 -9.53 8.67 4.54
N THR A 301 -8.59 9.33 3.90
CA THR A 301 -8.72 10.73 3.53
C THR A 301 -8.11 10.97 2.15
N GLY A 302 -8.57 11.99 1.47
CA GLY A 302 -8.07 12.34 0.15
C GLY A 302 -6.54 12.46 0.11
N ARG A 303 -5.92 11.96 -0.96
CA ARG A 303 -4.48 11.93 -1.22
C ARG A 303 -3.65 11.03 -0.29
N ALA A 304 -4.25 10.29 0.65
CA ALA A 304 -3.59 9.24 1.44
C ALA A 304 -3.54 7.96 0.62
N ARG A 305 -2.51 7.78 -0.20
CA ARG A 305 -2.42 6.74 -1.23
C ARG A 305 -1.12 5.93 -1.22
N THR A 306 -0.10 6.39 -0.49
CA THR A 306 1.15 5.66 -0.33
C THR A 306 1.18 4.92 0.99
N SER A 307 1.56 3.64 0.95
CA SER A 307 1.52 2.76 2.12
C SER A 307 2.52 1.62 2.00
N ILE A 308 2.80 0.97 3.13
CA ILE A 308 3.58 -0.27 3.17
C ILE A 308 2.98 -1.24 4.18
N PHE A 309 2.94 -2.53 3.81
CA PHE A 309 2.50 -3.59 4.72
C PHE A 309 3.68 -4.33 5.32
N ASN A 310 3.75 -4.36 6.65
CA ASN A 310 4.68 -5.19 7.40
C ASN A 310 4.03 -6.54 7.71
N ALA A 311 4.43 -7.58 6.99
CA ALA A 311 3.86 -8.91 7.12
C ALA A 311 4.12 -9.57 8.49
N GLU A 312 5.27 -9.26 9.14
CA GLU A 312 5.61 -9.80 10.46
C GLU A 312 4.68 -9.25 11.54
N ALA A 313 4.45 -7.94 11.54
CA ALA A 313 3.55 -7.26 12.48
C ALA A 313 2.07 -7.42 12.08
N GLY A 314 1.78 -7.76 10.83
CA GLY A 314 0.43 -7.73 10.27
C GLY A 314 -0.15 -6.31 10.25
N GLN A 315 0.67 -5.31 9.98
CA GLN A 315 0.30 -3.90 10.02
C GLN A 315 0.52 -3.20 8.68
N LEU A 316 -0.45 -2.38 8.29
CA LEU A 316 -0.33 -1.46 7.16
C LEU A 316 -0.08 -0.05 7.70
N TYR A 317 0.96 0.60 7.19
CA TYR A 317 1.31 1.99 7.48
C TYR A 317 0.91 2.84 6.28
N LEU A 318 -0.01 3.78 6.49
CA LEU A 318 -0.51 4.69 5.47
C LEU A 318 0.06 6.09 5.70
N ALA A 319 0.71 6.66 4.70
CA ALA A 319 1.14 8.04 4.73
C ALA A 319 -0.07 8.96 4.50
N VAL A 320 -0.30 9.87 5.43
CA VAL A 320 -1.45 10.78 5.42
C VAL A 320 -0.94 12.21 5.34
N PRO A 321 -0.99 12.84 4.15
CA PRO A 321 -0.51 14.20 3.96
C PRO A 321 -1.36 15.20 4.77
N ARG A 322 -0.72 16.26 5.24
CA ARG A 322 -1.45 17.40 5.81
C ARG A 322 -2.18 18.13 4.70
N SER A 323 -3.49 18.29 4.85
CA SER A 323 -4.35 18.96 3.88
C SER A 323 -4.94 20.25 4.44
N ALA A 324 -5.09 21.27 3.60
CA ALA A 324 -5.81 22.49 3.94
C ALA A 324 -7.31 22.23 4.19
N ASP A 325 -7.86 21.18 3.58
CA ASP A 325 -9.28 20.79 3.72
C ASP A 325 -9.58 20.15 5.09
N ARG A 326 -8.54 19.88 5.88
CA ARG A 326 -8.65 19.33 7.23
C ARG A 326 -7.95 20.25 8.23
N PRO A 327 -8.59 21.36 8.62
CA PRO A 327 -7.96 22.40 9.48
C PRO A 327 -7.52 21.86 10.84
N ASP A 328 -8.19 20.81 11.36
CA ASP A 328 -7.84 20.20 12.65
C ASP A 328 -6.58 19.32 12.57
N GLN A 329 -6.15 18.95 11.36
CA GLN A 329 -4.89 18.23 11.16
C GLN A 329 -3.71 19.18 11.18
N VAL A 330 -3.02 19.24 12.31
CA VAL A 330 -1.89 20.15 12.53
C VAL A 330 -0.62 19.72 11.79
N ASN A 331 -0.41 18.41 11.65
CA ASN A 331 0.78 17.80 11.06
C ASN A 331 0.40 16.74 10.00
N PRO A 332 1.33 16.41 9.07
CA PRO A 332 1.22 15.15 8.34
C PRO A 332 1.33 13.97 9.31
N GLU A 333 0.76 12.82 8.96
CA GLU A 333 0.59 11.69 9.87
C GLU A 333 0.95 10.37 9.19
N VAL A 334 1.26 9.37 9.99
CA VAL A 334 1.19 7.95 9.60
C VAL A 334 0.03 7.31 10.36
N TRP A 335 -0.92 6.73 9.62
CA TRP A 335 -1.97 5.92 10.21
C TRP A 335 -1.55 4.44 10.20
N VAL A 336 -1.64 3.82 11.36
CA VAL A 336 -1.31 2.40 11.54
C VAL A 336 -2.57 1.59 11.58
N TYR A 337 -2.70 0.65 10.66
CA TYR A 337 -3.81 -0.29 10.62
C TYR A 337 -3.34 -1.68 11.00
N GLN A 338 -4.10 -2.36 11.86
CA GLN A 338 -3.91 -3.77 12.19
C GLN A 338 -4.77 -4.62 11.27
N ALA A 339 -4.16 -5.55 10.54
CA ALA A 339 -4.88 -6.56 9.79
C ALA A 339 -5.49 -7.58 10.74
N ARG A 340 -6.81 -7.75 10.65
CA ARG A 340 -7.58 -8.73 11.42
C ARG A 340 -7.59 -10.09 10.69
N PRO A 341 -7.86 -11.19 11.39
CA PRO A 341 -7.97 -12.52 10.78
C PRO A 341 -8.94 -12.61 9.61
#